data_54ebc6baee68a9128dd2744065880dda
#
_entry.id   54ebc6baee68a9128dd2744065880dda
#
_cell.length_a   1.000
_cell.length_b   1.000
_cell.length_c   1.000
_cell.angle_alpha   90.00
_cell.angle_beta   90.00
_cell.angle_gamma   90.00
#
_symmetry.space_group_name_H-M   'P 1'
#
loop_
_entity.id
_entity.type
_entity.pdbx_description
1 polymer ?
#
loop_
_entity_poly.entity_id
_entity_poly.type
_entity_poly.pdbx_seq_one_letter_code
_entity_poly.pdbx_strand_id
1 'polypeptide(L)'
;MTHRILIITPKSPSTNPRMRKAADALAAAGFEVKVLWAFGSTWGDPIDQQIISNAKWEAEQIGGNPVNQQRLYFWSRLMRKANEVIGRFAQSKCRSSHLYIRKGIRWKPDLVIGHNPGALRPLVKIASALGIPALFDAEDYHRGESYVVRANQEAATQALEDRYMPQLSAMTAAAPLIAEAYQRHYPKLKVMCVNNAFSKSIQPPSPEACSGPLKVVWFSQNIGFDRGLREFFAGLALVPELPVDVSLIGAHSNSQKDQVESFIDSNLHQLHLLEPMPENELLDVLGQHEIGLALELGTPKNRDICRTNKLFTYPLAGCYMMVSETAAQRQFLEEYPETGSLIDLCQPRTIADALKNAHAERAVLHQKRQATWQLAHDRLHWEKESEVLVELVIDLLS
;
A
#
# COMPACT_ATOMS: atom_id res chain seq x y z
N MET A 1 -23.96 2.53 24.24
CA MET A 1 -24.29 3.07 22.89
C MET A 1 -23.18 2.66 21.95
N THR A 2 -23.49 2.29 20.72
CA THR A 2 -22.46 1.98 19.71
C THR A 2 -21.82 3.29 19.25
N HIS A 3 -20.50 3.39 19.30
CA HIS A 3 -19.78 4.57 18.81
C HIS A 3 -19.80 4.65 17.28
N ARG A 4 -19.89 5.86 16.77
CA ARG A 4 -20.01 6.21 15.37
C ARG A 4 -18.68 6.72 14.82
N ILE A 5 -18.10 5.99 13.88
CA ILE A 5 -16.80 6.30 13.27
C ILE A 5 -17.03 6.79 11.83
N LEU A 6 -16.59 8.01 11.55
CA LEU A 6 -16.62 8.57 10.21
C LEU A 6 -15.25 8.41 9.53
N ILE A 7 -15.20 7.74 8.40
CA ILE A 7 -14.00 7.66 7.57
C ILE A 7 -14.14 8.59 6.36
N ILE A 8 -13.07 9.34 6.07
CA ILE A 8 -13.03 10.29 4.94
C ILE A 8 -11.89 9.92 4.01
N THR A 9 -12.19 9.74 2.73
CA THR A 9 -11.18 9.59 1.68
C THR A 9 -11.54 10.40 0.43
N PRO A 10 -10.58 11.12 -0.21
CA PRO A 10 -10.79 11.76 -1.51
C PRO A 10 -10.64 10.78 -2.69
N LYS A 11 -10.39 9.50 -2.42
CA LYS A 11 -10.26 8.41 -3.41
C LYS A 11 -11.53 7.55 -3.43
N SER A 12 -11.64 6.67 -4.44
CA SER A 12 -12.68 5.64 -4.50
C SER A 12 -12.29 4.38 -3.72
N PRO A 13 -13.26 3.57 -3.25
CA PRO A 13 -12.98 2.31 -2.53
C PRO A 13 -12.09 1.35 -3.31
N SER A 14 -12.27 1.19 -4.62
CA SER A 14 -11.45 0.33 -5.49
C SER A 14 -9.97 0.74 -5.54
N THR A 15 -9.67 2.03 -5.35
CA THR A 15 -8.31 2.58 -5.37
C THR A 15 -7.72 2.85 -4.00
N ASN A 16 -8.42 2.47 -2.92
CA ASN A 16 -7.96 2.65 -1.55
C ASN A 16 -8.22 1.41 -0.68
N PRO A 17 -7.49 0.31 -0.92
CA PRO A 17 -7.67 -0.94 -0.18
C PRO A 17 -7.39 -0.79 1.32
N ARG A 18 -6.44 0.08 1.72
CA ARG A 18 -6.13 0.32 3.13
C ARG A 18 -7.32 0.95 3.88
N MET A 19 -8.02 1.91 3.27
CA MET A 19 -9.25 2.49 3.84
C MET A 19 -10.33 1.41 4.01
N ARG A 20 -10.52 0.52 3.01
CA ARG A 20 -11.50 -0.57 3.10
C ARG A 20 -11.19 -1.50 4.28
N LYS A 21 -9.95 -1.97 4.38
CA LYS A 21 -9.49 -2.83 5.47
C LYS A 21 -9.70 -2.18 6.84
N ALA A 22 -9.44 -0.88 6.96
CA ALA A 22 -9.71 -0.13 8.20
C ALA A 22 -11.21 -0.06 8.52
N ALA A 23 -12.06 0.23 7.53
CA ALA A 23 -13.51 0.28 7.69
C ALA A 23 -14.09 -1.10 8.09
N ASP A 24 -13.63 -2.17 7.44
CA ASP A 24 -14.04 -3.54 7.72
C ASP A 24 -13.64 -3.97 9.14
N ALA A 25 -12.40 -3.67 9.56
CA ALA A 25 -11.91 -4.00 10.91
C ALA A 25 -12.71 -3.28 12.00
N LEU A 26 -12.98 -1.99 11.83
CA LEU A 26 -13.77 -1.21 12.78
C LEU A 26 -15.24 -1.66 12.83
N ALA A 27 -15.84 -1.98 11.68
CA ALA A 27 -17.19 -2.54 11.64
C ALA A 27 -17.25 -3.93 12.31
N ALA A 28 -16.23 -4.77 12.12
CA ALA A 28 -16.11 -6.08 12.77
C ALA A 28 -15.92 -5.96 14.29
N ALA A 29 -15.27 -4.88 14.75
CA ALA A 29 -15.12 -4.55 16.18
C ALA A 29 -16.40 -3.97 16.82
N GLY A 30 -17.50 -3.83 16.05
CA GLY A 30 -18.81 -3.43 16.56
C GLY A 30 -19.09 -1.92 16.50
N PHE A 31 -18.26 -1.12 15.81
CA PHE A 31 -18.52 0.29 15.58
C PHE A 31 -19.54 0.50 14.45
N GLU A 32 -20.34 1.57 14.55
CA GLU A 32 -21.15 2.07 13.42
C GLU A 32 -20.25 2.89 12.50
N VAL A 33 -19.87 2.34 11.33
CA VAL A 33 -18.90 2.95 10.43
C VAL A 33 -19.58 3.53 9.21
N LYS A 34 -19.25 4.79 8.87
CA LYS A 34 -19.63 5.45 7.61
C LYS A 34 -18.42 5.96 6.87
N VAL A 35 -18.36 5.69 5.56
CA VAL A 35 -17.29 6.16 4.67
C VAL A 35 -17.81 7.24 3.72
N LEU A 36 -17.21 8.44 3.76
CA LEU A 36 -17.39 9.47 2.74
C LEU A 36 -16.24 9.38 1.73
N TRP A 37 -16.58 9.18 0.45
CA TRP A 37 -15.61 8.92 -0.60
C TRP A 37 -15.88 9.72 -1.87
N ALA A 38 -14.90 9.86 -2.76
CA ALA A 38 -15.05 10.55 -4.04
C ALA A 38 -14.97 9.60 -5.23
N PHE A 39 -15.75 9.86 -6.26
CA PHE A 39 -15.63 9.14 -7.54
C PHE A 39 -14.24 9.28 -8.13
N GLY A 40 -13.60 8.16 -8.47
CA GLY A 40 -12.27 8.08 -9.04
C GLY A 40 -12.28 8.01 -10.57
N SER A 41 -12.85 6.94 -11.11
CA SER A 41 -12.86 6.63 -12.55
C SER A 41 -14.08 5.81 -12.96
N THR A 42 -14.40 5.85 -14.25
CA THR A 42 -15.54 5.07 -14.81
C THR A 42 -15.25 3.56 -14.82
N TRP A 43 -14.00 3.14 -15.00
CA TRP A 43 -13.64 1.73 -14.95
C TRP A 43 -13.72 1.16 -13.53
N GLY A 44 -13.44 1.97 -12.52
CA GLY A 44 -13.52 1.57 -11.11
C GLY A 44 -14.92 1.56 -10.51
N ASP A 45 -15.88 2.25 -11.14
CA ASP A 45 -17.22 2.40 -10.59
C ASP A 45 -17.97 1.08 -10.36
N PRO A 46 -17.96 0.08 -11.29
CA PRO A 46 -18.55 -1.22 -11.02
C PRO A 46 -17.90 -1.96 -9.84
N ILE A 47 -16.59 -1.83 -9.72
CA ILE A 47 -15.82 -2.44 -8.61
C ILE A 47 -16.19 -1.75 -7.29
N ASP A 48 -16.29 -0.40 -7.28
CA ASP A 48 -16.72 0.37 -6.12
C ASP A 48 -18.12 -0.07 -5.65
N GLN A 49 -19.07 -0.24 -6.56
CA GLN A 49 -20.42 -0.70 -6.23
C GLN A 49 -20.44 -2.11 -5.65
N GLN A 50 -19.63 -3.02 -6.20
CA GLN A 50 -19.50 -4.38 -5.67
C GLN A 50 -18.90 -4.37 -4.26
N ILE A 51 -17.85 -3.58 -4.01
CA ILE A 51 -17.24 -3.42 -2.68
C ILE A 51 -18.29 -2.90 -1.68
N ILE A 52 -19.01 -1.84 -2.04
CA ILE A 52 -20.00 -1.20 -1.17
C ILE A 52 -21.17 -2.15 -0.87
N SER A 53 -21.64 -2.93 -1.85
CA SER A 53 -22.77 -3.85 -1.64
C SER A 53 -22.43 -5.00 -0.67
N ASN A 54 -21.14 -5.35 -0.54
CA ASN A 54 -20.68 -6.40 0.37
C ASN A 54 -20.17 -5.86 1.72
N ALA A 55 -20.06 -4.53 1.85
CA ALA A 55 -19.51 -3.89 3.04
C ALA A 55 -20.48 -3.95 4.23
N LYS A 56 -19.93 -4.07 5.44
CA LYS A 56 -20.67 -3.95 6.71
C LYS A 56 -20.70 -2.50 7.24
N TRP A 57 -20.30 -1.54 6.41
CA TRP A 57 -20.28 -0.12 6.70
C TRP A 57 -21.09 0.67 5.67
N GLU A 58 -21.58 1.82 6.08
CA GLU A 58 -22.32 2.72 5.18
C GLU A 58 -21.35 3.51 4.28
N ALA A 59 -21.68 3.66 2.99
CA ALA A 59 -20.90 4.44 2.05
C ALA A 59 -21.72 5.58 1.44
N GLU A 60 -21.10 6.78 1.37
CA GLU A 60 -21.73 7.93 0.71
C GLU A 60 -20.75 8.62 -0.23
N GLN A 61 -21.11 8.67 -1.53
CA GLN A 61 -20.30 9.34 -2.54
C GLN A 61 -20.45 10.86 -2.47
N ILE A 62 -19.33 11.58 -2.49
CA ILE A 62 -19.28 13.04 -2.39
C ILE A 62 -18.80 13.68 -3.69
N GLY A 63 -19.48 14.76 -4.10
CA GLY A 63 -19.08 15.57 -5.27
C GLY A 63 -19.56 15.01 -6.60
N GLY A 64 -20.47 14.01 -6.57
CA GLY A 64 -21.11 13.43 -7.75
C GLY A 64 -20.21 12.60 -8.63
N ASN A 65 -20.82 11.95 -9.63
CA ASN A 65 -20.15 11.15 -10.67
C ASN A 65 -20.66 11.55 -12.07
N PRO A 66 -19.93 11.17 -13.15
CA PRO A 66 -20.28 11.59 -14.50
C PRO A 66 -21.50 10.85 -15.08
N VAL A 67 -22.01 9.81 -14.41
CA VAL A 67 -23.15 9.00 -14.89
C VAL A 67 -24.46 9.51 -14.31
N ASN A 68 -24.59 9.48 -12.98
CA ASN A 68 -25.86 9.72 -12.29
C ASN A 68 -26.02 11.15 -11.73
N GLN A 69 -24.91 11.86 -11.50
CA GLN A 69 -24.90 13.19 -10.87
C GLN A 69 -23.99 14.17 -11.63
N GLN A 70 -24.14 14.23 -12.95
CA GLN A 70 -23.26 14.96 -13.87
C GLN A 70 -23.11 16.44 -13.49
N ARG A 71 -24.21 17.16 -13.19
CA ARG A 71 -24.16 18.59 -12.85
C ARG A 71 -23.28 18.84 -11.62
N LEU A 72 -23.46 18.05 -10.57
CA LEU A 72 -22.66 18.15 -9.34
C LEU A 72 -21.20 17.77 -9.61
N TYR A 73 -20.98 16.75 -10.41
CA TYR A 73 -19.65 16.30 -10.80
C TYR A 73 -18.86 17.39 -11.53
N PHE A 74 -19.43 17.96 -12.60
CA PHE A 74 -18.77 19.04 -13.38
C PHE A 74 -18.55 20.29 -12.54
N TRP A 75 -19.54 20.72 -11.75
CA TRP A 75 -19.40 21.86 -10.85
C TRP A 75 -18.30 21.63 -9.82
N SER A 76 -18.23 20.46 -9.22
CA SER A 76 -17.21 20.13 -8.23
C SER A 76 -15.79 20.11 -8.84
N ARG A 77 -15.64 19.68 -10.09
CA ARG A 77 -14.37 19.74 -10.84
C ARG A 77 -13.96 21.18 -11.15
N LEU A 78 -14.92 21.99 -11.59
CA LEU A 78 -14.68 23.41 -11.86
C LEU A 78 -14.20 24.12 -10.59
N MET A 79 -14.89 23.92 -9.46
CA MET A 79 -14.51 24.49 -8.17
C MET A 79 -13.14 24.00 -7.69
N ARG A 80 -12.79 22.73 -7.93
CA ARG A 80 -11.44 22.21 -7.64
C ARG A 80 -10.40 22.99 -8.43
N LYS A 81 -10.61 23.13 -9.76
CA LYS A 81 -9.67 23.84 -10.64
C LYS A 81 -9.57 25.33 -10.26
N ALA A 82 -10.67 25.98 -9.94
CA ALA A 82 -10.67 27.36 -9.45
C ALA A 82 -9.84 27.51 -8.15
N ASN A 83 -10.04 26.59 -7.17
CA ASN A 83 -9.23 26.59 -5.94
C ASN A 83 -7.74 26.35 -6.19
N GLU A 84 -7.39 25.53 -7.19
CA GLU A 84 -6.01 25.29 -7.60
C GLU A 84 -5.36 26.58 -8.16
N VAL A 85 -6.07 27.26 -9.08
CA VAL A 85 -5.61 28.52 -9.70
C VAL A 85 -5.39 29.64 -8.69
N ILE A 86 -6.30 29.79 -7.71
CA ILE A 86 -6.19 30.82 -6.67
C ILE A 86 -5.33 30.39 -5.45
N GLY A 87 -4.57 29.29 -5.56
CA GLY A 87 -3.62 28.84 -4.53
C GLY A 87 -4.28 28.25 -3.27
N ARG A 88 -5.55 27.87 -3.29
CA ARG A 88 -6.24 27.21 -2.16
C ARG A 88 -6.00 25.69 -2.19
N PHE A 89 -4.75 25.28 -2.02
CA PHE A 89 -4.33 23.89 -2.15
C PHE A 89 -5.13 22.90 -1.29
N ALA A 90 -5.42 23.25 -0.04
CA ALA A 90 -6.20 22.37 0.85
C ALA A 90 -7.61 22.06 0.32
N GLN A 91 -8.23 22.99 -0.39
CA GLN A 91 -9.53 22.80 -1.04
C GLN A 91 -9.40 22.06 -2.38
N SER A 92 -8.32 22.28 -3.12
CA SER A 92 -8.09 21.63 -4.42
C SER A 92 -7.70 20.13 -4.27
N LYS A 93 -7.00 19.77 -3.20
CA LYS A 93 -6.63 18.36 -2.91
C LYS A 93 -7.82 17.47 -2.54
N CYS A 94 -8.94 18.05 -2.07
CA CYS A 94 -10.17 17.30 -1.80
C CYS A 94 -11.34 17.95 -2.57
N ARG A 95 -11.71 17.32 -3.68
CA ARG A 95 -12.88 17.75 -4.48
C ARG A 95 -14.12 17.79 -3.59
N SER A 96 -14.81 18.94 -3.55
CA SER A 96 -16.01 19.14 -2.71
C SER A 96 -15.76 19.05 -1.19
N SER A 97 -14.58 19.46 -0.72
CA SER A 97 -14.22 19.46 0.70
C SER A 97 -15.30 20.04 1.63
N HIS A 98 -16.05 21.07 1.18
CA HIS A 98 -17.15 21.67 1.94
C HIS A 98 -18.36 20.71 2.12
N LEU A 99 -18.61 19.81 1.16
CA LEU A 99 -19.68 18.81 1.26
C LEU A 99 -19.28 17.70 2.27
N TYR A 100 -18.01 17.28 2.27
CA TYR A 100 -17.50 16.37 3.29
C TYR A 100 -17.72 16.94 4.70
N ILE A 101 -17.33 18.20 4.91
CA ILE A 101 -17.49 18.87 6.21
C ILE A 101 -18.97 18.92 6.62
N ARG A 102 -19.84 19.41 5.73
CA ARG A 102 -21.27 19.53 6.04
C ARG A 102 -21.93 18.20 6.35
N LYS A 103 -21.63 17.15 5.56
CA LYS A 103 -22.20 15.81 5.76
C LYS A 103 -21.66 15.14 6.99
N GLY A 104 -20.33 15.27 7.24
CA GLY A 104 -19.69 14.74 8.44
C GLY A 104 -20.25 15.36 9.72
N ILE A 105 -20.37 16.68 9.80
CA ILE A 105 -20.99 17.36 10.96
C ILE A 105 -22.45 16.92 11.15
N ARG A 106 -23.23 16.79 10.06
CA ARG A 106 -24.62 16.37 10.14
C ARG A 106 -24.79 14.94 10.65
N TRP A 107 -23.85 14.05 10.32
CA TRP A 107 -23.89 12.65 10.75
C TRP A 107 -23.53 12.48 12.23
N LYS A 108 -22.87 13.47 12.87
CA LYS A 108 -22.48 13.49 14.29
C LYS A 108 -21.69 12.25 14.70
N PRO A 109 -20.49 12.01 14.14
CA PRO A 109 -19.61 10.95 14.58
C PRO A 109 -19.05 11.21 15.97
N ASP A 110 -18.57 10.16 16.65
CA ASP A 110 -17.80 10.24 17.89
C ASP A 110 -16.30 10.35 17.61
N LEU A 111 -15.83 9.87 16.43
CA LEU A 111 -14.46 9.99 15.97
C LEU A 111 -14.42 10.07 14.43
N VAL A 112 -13.46 10.82 13.89
CA VAL A 112 -13.24 10.94 12.44
C VAL A 112 -11.86 10.42 12.06
N ILE A 113 -11.78 9.58 11.01
CA ILE A 113 -10.54 9.06 10.43
C ILE A 113 -10.40 9.63 9.02
N GLY A 114 -9.20 10.13 8.68
CA GLY A 114 -8.89 10.63 7.34
C GLY A 114 -7.82 9.78 6.65
N HIS A 115 -8.09 9.37 5.42
CA HIS A 115 -7.12 8.70 4.56
C HIS A 115 -6.68 9.62 3.42
N ASN A 116 -5.39 9.60 3.12
CA ASN A 116 -4.73 10.43 2.11
C ASN A 116 -4.73 11.95 2.43
N PRO A 117 -3.72 12.72 1.99
CA PRO A 117 -3.53 14.12 2.38
C PRO A 117 -4.72 15.05 2.11
N GLY A 118 -5.50 14.76 1.04
CA GLY A 118 -6.71 15.53 0.75
C GLY A 118 -7.78 15.50 1.84
N ALA A 119 -7.80 14.45 2.68
CA ALA A 119 -8.74 14.32 3.79
C ALA A 119 -8.42 15.23 4.99
N LEU A 120 -7.17 15.69 5.15
CA LEU A 120 -6.72 16.45 6.33
C LEU A 120 -7.59 17.66 6.66
N ARG A 121 -7.92 18.49 5.64
CA ARG A 121 -8.76 19.65 5.87
C ARG A 121 -10.18 19.30 6.34
N PRO A 122 -10.97 18.45 5.65
CA PRO A 122 -12.31 18.09 6.13
C PRO A 122 -12.25 17.33 7.46
N LEU A 123 -11.29 16.45 7.69
CA LEU A 123 -11.05 15.76 8.94
C LEU A 123 -10.98 16.72 10.14
N VAL A 124 -10.01 17.64 10.12
CA VAL A 124 -9.80 18.60 11.21
C VAL A 124 -11.00 19.54 11.38
N LYS A 125 -11.65 19.97 10.27
CA LYS A 125 -12.80 20.86 10.37
C LYS A 125 -14.04 20.20 10.98
N ILE A 126 -14.27 18.92 10.72
CA ILE A 126 -15.36 18.16 11.35
C ILE A 126 -15.05 17.95 12.84
N ALA A 127 -13.86 17.47 13.15
CA ALA A 127 -13.44 17.20 14.52
C ALA A 127 -13.52 18.46 15.39
N SER A 128 -12.96 19.60 14.93
CA SER A 128 -13.03 20.87 15.64
C SER A 128 -14.47 21.39 15.85
N ALA A 129 -15.35 21.19 14.84
CA ALA A 129 -16.74 21.67 14.94
C ALA A 129 -17.59 20.86 15.93
N LEU A 130 -17.24 19.58 16.15
CA LEU A 130 -17.97 18.67 17.03
C LEU A 130 -17.27 18.44 18.38
N GLY A 131 -16.00 18.89 18.53
CA GLY A 131 -15.20 18.65 19.75
C GLY A 131 -14.82 17.18 19.94
N ILE A 132 -14.57 16.45 18.83
CA ILE A 132 -14.29 15.01 18.81
C ILE A 132 -12.86 14.72 18.36
N PRO A 133 -12.29 13.53 18.68
CA PRO A 133 -10.97 13.14 18.19
C PRO A 133 -10.89 12.99 16.68
N ALA A 134 -9.69 13.33 16.13
CA ALA A 134 -9.31 13.21 14.73
C ALA A 134 -8.10 12.28 14.59
N LEU A 135 -8.25 11.20 13.83
CA LEU A 135 -7.19 10.25 13.49
C LEU A 135 -6.85 10.38 12.00
N PHE A 136 -5.58 10.51 11.64
CA PHE A 136 -5.14 10.46 10.25
C PHE A 136 -4.35 9.19 9.98
N ASP A 137 -4.67 8.50 8.90
CA ASP A 137 -3.94 7.32 8.44
C ASP A 137 -3.02 7.68 7.28
N ALA A 138 -1.71 7.64 7.54
CA ALA A 138 -0.66 7.87 6.55
C ALA A 138 -0.22 6.54 5.94
N GLU A 139 -0.76 6.21 4.78
CA GLU A 139 -0.37 5.05 3.98
C GLU A 139 1.08 5.16 3.49
N ASP A 140 1.54 6.39 3.25
CA ASP A 140 2.87 6.74 2.74
C ASP A 140 3.47 7.91 3.52
N TYR A 141 4.78 8.12 3.38
CA TYR A 141 5.43 9.36 3.81
C TYR A 141 5.19 10.45 2.77
N HIS A 142 3.97 11.03 2.80
CA HIS A 142 3.45 11.91 1.75
C HIS A 142 4.31 13.14 1.49
N ARG A 143 4.97 13.68 2.50
CA ARG A 143 5.89 14.80 2.37
C ARG A 143 7.25 14.44 1.72
N GLY A 144 7.48 13.18 1.39
CA GLY A 144 8.68 12.66 0.74
C GLY A 144 8.37 11.66 -0.39
N GLU A 145 7.19 11.74 -1.00
CA GLU A 145 6.78 10.87 -2.12
C GLU A 145 7.28 11.37 -3.47
N SER A 146 7.58 12.66 -3.59
CA SER A 146 7.84 13.26 -4.91
C SER A 146 9.31 13.18 -5.32
N TYR A 147 9.57 12.85 -6.57
CA TYR A 147 10.84 13.07 -7.21
C TYR A 147 11.10 14.58 -7.37
N VAL A 148 12.37 14.99 -7.46
CA VAL A 148 12.82 16.39 -7.57
C VAL A 148 12.05 17.19 -8.64
N VAL A 149 11.64 16.55 -9.74
CA VAL A 149 10.88 17.16 -10.84
C VAL A 149 9.48 17.68 -10.40
N ARG A 150 8.97 17.25 -9.24
CA ARG A 150 7.66 17.65 -8.70
C ARG A 150 7.76 18.43 -7.38
N ALA A 151 8.84 19.15 -7.15
CA ALA A 151 9.11 19.89 -5.91
C ALA A 151 7.96 20.81 -5.46
N ASN A 152 7.23 21.46 -6.39
CA ASN A 152 6.07 22.29 -6.06
C ASN A 152 4.90 21.49 -5.46
N GLN A 153 4.72 20.21 -5.85
CA GLN A 153 3.67 19.35 -5.29
C GLN A 153 4.06 18.88 -3.89
N GLU A 154 5.32 18.60 -3.69
CA GLU A 154 5.86 18.22 -2.37
C GLU A 154 5.71 19.36 -1.37
N ALA A 155 6.15 20.58 -1.72
CA ALA A 155 5.99 21.76 -0.88
C ALA A 155 4.52 22.04 -0.51
N ALA A 156 3.59 21.85 -1.45
CA ALA A 156 2.17 21.99 -1.19
C ALA A 156 1.62 20.90 -0.24
N THR A 157 2.14 19.68 -0.33
CA THR A 157 1.77 18.58 0.59
C THR A 157 2.35 18.85 1.98
N GLN A 158 3.61 19.27 2.09
CA GLN A 158 4.24 19.65 3.35
C GLN A 158 3.48 20.78 4.04
N ALA A 159 3.14 21.86 3.30
CA ALA A 159 2.36 22.96 3.84
C ALA A 159 0.96 22.55 4.32
N LEU A 160 0.34 21.57 3.64
CA LEU A 160 -0.95 21.00 4.05
C LEU A 160 -0.81 20.22 5.36
N GLU A 161 0.19 19.37 5.46
CA GLU A 161 0.50 18.60 6.65
C GLU A 161 0.85 19.52 7.83
N ASP A 162 1.77 20.46 7.66
CA ASP A 162 2.21 21.40 8.72
C ASP A 162 1.04 22.24 9.27
N ARG A 163 0.03 22.50 8.44
CA ARG A 163 -1.18 23.22 8.86
C ARG A 163 -2.14 22.37 9.68
N TYR A 164 -2.31 21.10 9.34
CA TYR A 164 -3.40 20.28 9.90
C TYR A 164 -2.95 19.17 10.84
N MET A 165 -1.76 18.58 10.65
CA MET A 165 -1.26 17.50 11.50
C MET A 165 -1.14 17.90 13.00
N PRO A 166 -0.72 19.13 13.35
CA PRO A 166 -0.67 19.53 14.77
C PRO A 166 -2.02 19.60 15.49
N GLN A 167 -3.13 19.48 14.73
CA GLN A 167 -4.50 19.53 15.27
C GLN A 167 -5.14 18.13 15.39
N LEU A 168 -4.40 17.07 15.06
CA LEU A 168 -4.85 15.69 15.17
C LEU A 168 -4.72 15.18 16.62
N SER A 169 -5.57 14.26 16.99
CA SER A 169 -5.47 13.50 18.26
C SER A 169 -4.46 12.39 18.16
N ALA A 170 -4.39 11.70 17.03
CA ALA A 170 -3.42 10.64 16.75
C ALA A 170 -3.23 10.43 15.25
N MET A 171 -2.24 9.62 14.89
CA MET A 171 -1.93 9.20 13.53
C MET A 171 -1.55 7.71 13.49
N THR A 172 -1.96 7.02 12.43
CA THR A 172 -1.36 5.73 12.06
C THR A 172 -0.47 5.88 10.84
N ALA A 173 0.59 5.09 10.75
CA ALA A 173 1.52 5.08 9.62
C ALA A 173 1.79 3.65 9.16
N ALA A 174 1.98 3.45 7.85
CA ALA A 174 2.08 2.12 7.24
C ALA A 174 3.45 1.44 7.38
N ALA A 175 4.41 2.06 8.08
CA ALA A 175 5.70 1.47 8.40
C ALA A 175 6.32 2.14 9.64
N PRO A 176 7.18 1.44 10.42
CA PRO A 176 7.83 2.00 11.58
C PRO A 176 8.65 3.26 11.28
N LEU A 177 9.46 3.24 10.21
CA LEU A 177 10.28 4.39 9.81
C LEU A 177 9.44 5.57 9.30
N ILE A 178 8.25 5.34 8.76
CA ILE A 178 7.29 6.40 8.45
C ILE A 178 6.74 6.99 9.75
N ALA A 179 6.35 6.15 10.70
CA ALA A 179 5.89 6.60 12.01
C ALA A 179 6.95 7.45 12.73
N GLU A 180 8.19 6.99 12.77
CA GLU A 180 9.32 7.75 13.33
C GLU A 180 9.57 9.08 12.61
N ALA A 181 9.48 9.09 11.28
CA ALA A 181 9.67 10.31 10.49
C ALA A 181 8.59 11.35 10.82
N TYR A 182 7.32 10.94 10.90
CA TYR A 182 6.23 11.83 11.32
C TYR A 182 6.34 12.23 12.79
N GLN A 183 6.72 11.33 13.70
CA GLN A 183 6.92 11.65 15.11
C GLN A 183 8.03 12.70 15.31
N ARG A 184 9.11 12.67 14.49
CA ARG A 184 10.16 13.71 14.51
C ARG A 184 9.65 15.06 14.03
N HIS A 185 8.77 15.11 13.03
CA HIS A 185 8.17 16.35 12.54
C HIS A 185 7.09 16.91 13.46
N TYR A 186 6.33 16.04 14.13
CA TYR A 186 5.22 16.39 15.02
C TYR A 186 5.38 15.71 16.37
N PRO A 187 6.33 16.18 17.25
CA PRO A 187 6.70 15.48 18.48
C PRO A 187 5.56 15.28 19.49
N LYS A 188 4.52 16.11 19.42
CA LYS A 188 3.34 16.03 20.30
C LYS A 188 2.24 15.11 19.78
N LEU A 189 2.33 14.67 18.53
CA LEU A 189 1.32 13.80 17.92
C LEU A 189 1.62 12.34 18.29
N LYS A 190 0.64 11.61 18.80
CA LYS A 190 0.75 10.15 19.00
C LYS A 190 0.74 9.46 17.65
N VAL A 191 1.84 8.84 17.25
CA VAL A 191 1.97 8.11 15.97
C VAL A 191 2.15 6.63 16.25
N MET A 192 1.26 5.79 15.69
CA MET A 192 1.31 4.34 15.82
C MET A 192 1.61 3.70 14.45
N CYS A 193 2.36 2.61 14.43
CA CYS A 193 2.55 1.84 13.19
C CYS A 193 1.41 0.82 13.02
N VAL A 194 0.81 0.80 11.82
CA VAL A 194 -0.14 -0.23 11.35
C VAL A 194 0.29 -0.60 9.94
N ASN A 195 0.98 -1.72 9.79
CA ASN A 195 1.50 -2.13 8.48
C ASN A 195 0.38 -2.44 7.47
N ASN A 196 0.70 -2.40 6.17
CA ASN A 196 -0.27 -2.65 5.11
C ASN A 196 -0.23 -4.11 4.63
N ALA A 197 -0.52 -5.05 5.53
CA ALA A 197 -0.56 -6.48 5.25
C ALA A 197 -1.87 -6.92 4.55
N PHE A 198 -1.87 -8.10 3.92
CA PHE A 198 -3.08 -8.77 3.44
C PHE A 198 -3.74 -9.59 4.55
N SER A 199 -5.01 -9.96 4.35
CA SER A 199 -5.72 -10.86 5.27
C SER A 199 -5.16 -12.26 5.18
N LYS A 200 -5.00 -12.94 6.32
CA LYS A 200 -4.64 -14.36 6.35
C LYS A 200 -5.74 -15.28 5.83
N SER A 201 -6.97 -14.78 5.73
CA SER A 201 -8.09 -15.57 5.20
C SER A 201 -7.92 -15.97 3.74
N ILE A 202 -7.06 -15.28 2.99
CA ILE A 202 -6.71 -15.59 1.61
C ILE A 202 -5.31 -16.21 1.47
N GLN A 203 -4.70 -16.66 2.57
CA GLN A 203 -3.41 -17.32 2.55
C GLN A 203 -3.52 -18.66 1.83
N PRO A 204 -2.66 -18.94 0.82
CA PRO A 204 -2.64 -20.23 0.15
C PRO A 204 -2.14 -21.36 1.09
N PRO A 205 -2.30 -22.62 0.73
CA PRO A 205 -1.72 -23.75 1.47
C PRO A 205 -0.20 -23.59 1.66
N SER A 206 0.33 -24.28 2.67
CA SER A 206 1.79 -24.32 2.90
C SER A 206 2.53 -24.72 1.62
N PRO A 207 3.65 -24.02 1.29
CA PRO A 207 4.34 -24.25 0.03
C PRO A 207 4.90 -25.65 -0.07
N GLU A 208 4.77 -26.27 -1.25
CA GLU A 208 5.36 -27.53 -1.60
C GLU A 208 6.80 -27.37 -2.11
N ALA A 209 7.58 -28.47 -2.08
CA ALA A 209 8.90 -28.51 -2.68
C ALA A 209 8.80 -28.40 -4.21
N CYS A 210 9.60 -27.53 -4.80
CA CYS A 210 9.66 -27.36 -6.25
C CYS A 210 10.83 -28.16 -6.87
N SER A 211 10.67 -28.55 -8.13
CA SER A 211 11.70 -29.17 -8.95
C SER A 211 11.83 -28.44 -10.30
N GLY A 212 12.88 -28.72 -11.07
CA GLY A 212 13.13 -28.06 -12.35
C GLY A 212 13.75 -26.66 -12.19
N PRO A 213 13.46 -25.67 -13.05
CA PRO A 213 13.98 -24.31 -12.94
C PRO A 213 13.64 -23.65 -11.61
N LEU A 214 14.50 -22.74 -11.15
CA LEU A 214 14.24 -21.93 -9.95
C LEU A 214 13.13 -20.89 -10.27
N LYS A 215 12.05 -20.93 -9.53
CA LYS A 215 10.87 -20.06 -9.78
C LYS A 215 10.95 -18.77 -9.03
N VAL A 216 11.06 -17.66 -9.76
CA VAL A 216 11.20 -16.30 -9.22
C VAL A 216 10.02 -15.45 -9.65
N VAL A 217 9.46 -14.65 -8.76
CA VAL A 217 8.31 -13.79 -9.07
C VAL A 217 8.48 -12.36 -8.58
N TRP A 218 7.99 -11.42 -9.40
CA TRP A 218 7.82 -10.02 -9.04
C TRP A 218 6.42 -9.57 -9.41
N PHE A 219 5.80 -8.73 -8.56
CA PHE A 219 4.49 -8.14 -8.85
C PHE A 219 4.42 -6.65 -8.56
N SER A 220 3.61 -5.93 -9.34
CA SER A 220 3.25 -4.53 -9.13
C SER A 220 1.96 -4.20 -9.88
N GLN A 221 1.42 -3.00 -9.69
CA GLN A 221 0.31 -2.52 -10.52
C GLN A 221 0.70 -2.39 -12.00
N ASN A 222 1.95 -1.95 -12.26
CA ASN A 222 2.50 -1.85 -13.61
C ASN A 222 3.90 -2.44 -13.62
N ILE A 223 4.27 -3.14 -14.69
CA ILE A 223 5.64 -3.58 -14.93
C ILE A 223 6.45 -2.35 -15.37
N GLY A 224 7.51 -2.03 -14.59
CA GLY A 224 8.36 -0.87 -14.84
C GLY A 224 9.75 -1.05 -14.25
N PHE A 225 10.71 -0.26 -14.74
CA PHE A 225 12.12 -0.38 -14.38
C PHE A 225 12.56 0.57 -13.26
N ASP A 226 11.63 1.30 -12.68
CA ASP A 226 11.86 2.23 -11.58
C ASP A 226 11.91 1.56 -10.20
N ARG A 227 11.87 0.21 -10.17
CA ARG A 227 11.84 -0.61 -8.95
C ARG A 227 12.84 -1.77 -8.96
N GLY A 228 14.00 -1.61 -9.58
CA GLY A 228 15.10 -2.57 -9.49
C GLY A 228 15.02 -3.79 -10.42
N LEU A 229 14.07 -3.86 -11.34
CA LEU A 229 13.99 -4.98 -12.29
C LEU A 229 15.18 -5.03 -13.26
N ARG A 230 15.68 -3.86 -13.70
CA ARG A 230 16.86 -3.79 -14.57
C ARG A 230 18.08 -4.36 -13.88
N GLU A 231 18.26 -4.02 -12.62
CA GLU A 231 19.35 -4.47 -11.76
C GLU A 231 19.25 -5.98 -11.51
N PHE A 232 18.03 -6.49 -11.29
CA PHE A 232 17.79 -7.92 -11.17
C PHE A 232 18.19 -8.68 -12.45
N PHE A 233 17.76 -8.21 -13.61
CA PHE A 233 18.14 -8.85 -14.89
C PHE A 233 19.63 -8.79 -15.17
N ALA A 234 20.32 -7.71 -14.78
CA ALA A 234 21.77 -7.65 -14.86
C ALA A 234 22.46 -8.72 -13.99
N GLY A 235 21.89 -9.03 -12.81
CA GLY A 235 22.37 -10.14 -11.97
C GLY A 235 22.04 -11.52 -12.56
N LEU A 236 20.85 -11.69 -13.11
CA LEU A 236 20.42 -12.93 -13.75
C LEU A 236 21.32 -13.30 -14.94
N ALA A 237 21.72 -12.32 -15.74
CA ALA A 237 22.64 -12.51 -16.88
C ALA A 237 24.03 -13.03 -16.49
N LEU A 238 24.44 -12.95 -15.20
CA LEU A 238 25.70 -13.50 -14.70
C LEU A 238 25.64 -14.99 -14.34
N VAL A 239 24.47 -15.61 -14.47
CA VAL A 239 24.23 -17.03 -14.16
C VAL A 239 23.56 -17.76 -15.33
N PRO A 240 24.14 -17.68 -16.56
CA PRO A 240 23.50 -18.25 -17.75
C PRO A 240 23.34 -19.78 -17.68
N GLU A 241 24.11 -20.45 -16.86
CA GLU A 241 24.06 -21.91 -16.63
C GLU A 241 22.91 -22.34 -15.70
N LEU A 242 22.26 -21.40 -15.01
CA LEU A 242 21.22 -21.68 -14.01
C LEU A 242 19.84 -21.57 -14.65
N PRO A 243 19.03 -22.62 -14.74
CA PRO A 243 17.68 -22.51 -15.25
C PRO A 243 16.77 -21.76 -14.25
N VAL A 244 16.23 -20.62 -14.69
CA VAL A 244 15.35 -19.77 -13.87
C VAL A 244 14.09 -19.43 -14.64
N ASP A 245 12.92 -19.64 -14.02
CA ASP A 245 11.62 -19.17 -14.50
C ASP A 245 11.26 -17.88 -13.78
N VAL A 246 11.15 -16.78 -14.53
CA VAL A 246 10.82 -15.45 -14.01
C VAL A 246 9.39 -15.11 -14.38
N SER A 247 8.53 -14.88 -13.39
CA SER A 247 7.18 -14.37 -13.59
C SER A 247 7.08 -12.91 -13.18
N LEU A 248 6.64 -12.04 -14.08
CA LEU A 248 6.34 -10.64 -13.80
C LEU A 248 4.82 -10.42 -13.89
N ILE A 249 4.22 -9.94 -12.80
CA ILE A 249 2.77 -9.72 -12.71
C ILE A 249 2.51 -8.22 -12.66
N GLY A 250 1.75 -7.70 -13.61
CA GLY A 250 1.38 -6.27 -13.66
C GLY A 250 0.96 -5.81 -15.05
N ALA A 251 0.25 -4.71 -15.11
CA ALA A 251 -0.12 -4.11 -16.39
C ALA A 251 1.13 -3.66 -17.15
N HIS A 252 1.18 -3.91 -18.44
CA HIS A 252 2.30 -3.58 -19.30
C HIS A 252 1.86 -3.25 -20.73
N SER A 253 2.62 -2.40 -21.40
CA SER A 253 2.50 -2.12 -22.83
C SER A 253 3.35 -3.09 -23.64
N ASN A 254 3.08 -3.20 -24.95
CA ASN A 254 3.92 -4.00 -25.86
C ASN A 254 5.39 -3.55 -25.81
N SER A 255 5.65 -2.24 -25.76
CA SER A 255 7.01 -1.71 -25.65
C SER A 255 7.72 -2.12 -24.34
N GLN A 256 7.00 -2.22 -23.23
CA GLN A 256 7.57 -2.72 -21.98
C GLN A 256 7.84 -4.22 -22.04
N LYS A 257 6.94 -4.98 -22.69
CA LYS A 257 7.13 -6.40 -22.96
C LYS A 257 8.41 -6.63 -23.77
N ASP A 258 8.55 -5.98 -24.94
CA ASP A 258 9.73 -6.10 -25.81
C ASP A 258 11.02 -5.75 -25.06
N GLN A 259 10.96 -4.72 -24.19
CA GLN A 259 12.10 -4.31 -23.38
C GLN A 259 12.48 -5.34 -22.32
N VAL A 260 11.51 -5.95 -21.62
CA VAL A 260 11.78 -7.00 -20.63
C VAL A 260 12.33 -8.25 -21.32
N GLU A 261 11.75 -8.67 -22.42
CA GLU A 261 12.20 -9.82 -23.19
C GLU A 261 13.64 -9.66 -23.68
N SER A 262 14.09 -8.43 -23.97
CA SER A 262 15.47 -8.15 -24.38
C SER A 262 16.53 -8.35 -23.27
N PHE A 263 16.13 -8.48 -22.03
CA PHE A 263 17.05 -8.74 -20.91
C PHE A 263 17.25 -10.24 -20.61
N ILE A 264 16.47 -11.12 -21.22
CA ILE A 264 16.51 -12.55 -20.93
C ILE A 264 17.07 -13.31 -22.13
N ASP A 265 18.05 -14.16 -21.89
CA ASP A 265 18.48 -15.17 -22.84
C ASP A 265 17.46 -16.32 -22.85
N SER A 266 16.66 -16.41 -23.92
CA SER A 266 15.56 -17.38 -24.05
C SER A 266 16.03 -18.85 -24.09
N ASN A 267 17.33 -19.13 -24.23
CA ASN A 267 17.83 -20.50 -24.23
C ASN A 267 17.98 -21.10 -22.82
N LEU A 268 18.06 -20.26 -21.76
CA LEU A 268 18.41 -20.68 -20.42
C LEU A 268 17.42 -20.25 -19.36
N HIS A 269 16.75 -19.14 -19.58
CA HIS A 269 15.75 -18.59 -18.67
C HIS A 269 14.38 -18.48 -19.37
N GLN A 270 13.31 -18.71 -18.61
CA GLN A 270 11.93 -18.50 -19.09
C GLN A 270 11.35 -17.22 -18.47
N LEU A 271 10.59 -16.47 -19.28
CA LEU A 271 9.88 -15.28 -18.83
C LEU A 271 8.38 -15.44 -19.03
N HIS A 272 7.62 -15.18 -17.97
CA HIS A 272 6.17 -15.17 -17.99
C HIS A 272 5.66 -13.78 -17.62
N LEU A 273 4.91 -13.15 -18.52
CA LEU A 273 4.22 -11.87 -18.25
C LEU A 273 2.75 -12.17 -17.98
N LEU A 274 2.29 -11.77 -16.79
CA LEU A 274 0.93 -12.00 -16.32
C LEU A 274 0.24 -10.66 -16.06
N GLU A 275 -1.04 -10.59 -16.41
CA GLU A 275 -1.86 -9.42 -16.15
C GLU A 275 -2.17 -9.26 -14.64
N PRO A 276 -2.52 -8.04 -14.19
CA PRO A 276 -2.97 -7.83 -12.83
C PRO A 276 -4.19 -8.70 -12.51
N MET A 277 -4.22 -9.25 -11.31
CA MET A 277 -5.28 -10.15 -10.84
C MET A 277 -5.76 -9.77 -9.43
N PRO A 278 -6.94 -10.25 -8.99
CA PRO A 278 -7.44 -10.07 -7.63
C PRO A 278 -6.47 -10.61 -6.56
N GLU A 279 -6.57 -10.09 -5.33
CA GLU A 279 -5.63 -10.40 -4.23
C GLU A 279 -5.54 -11.91 -3.92
N ASN A 280 -6.66 -12.63 -3.92
CA ASN A 280 -6.70 -14.07 -3.68
C ASN A 280 -5.99 -14.87 -4.79
N GLU A 281 -6.28 -14.55 -6.05
CA GLU A 281 -5.61 -15.18 -7.20
C GLU A 281 -4.11 -14.87 -7.23
N LEU A 282 -3.74 -13.63 -6.86
CA LEU A 282 -2.34 -13.22 -6.75
C LEU A 282 -1.60 -14.09 -5.73
N LEU A 283 -2.15 -14.30 -4.54
CA LEU A 283 -1.50 -15.13 -3.52
C LEU A 283 -1.34 -16.59 -3.95
N ASP A 284 -2.34 -17.16 -4.63
CA ASP A 284 -2.26 -18.51 -5.17
C ASP A 284 -1.15 -18.64 -6.22
N VAL A 285 -1.02 -17.66 -7.12
CA VAL A 285 0.05 -17.63 -8.12
C VAL A 285 1.42 -17.44 -7.46
N LEU A 286 1.53 -16.52 -6.48
CA LEU A 286 2.78 -16.31 -5.76
C LEU A 286 3.22 -17.57 -5.01
N GLY A 287 2.29 -18.32 -4.39
CA GLY A 287 2.58 -19.57 -3.66
C GLY A 287 3.23 -20.67 -4.51
N GLN A 288 3.08 -20.60 -5.84
CA GLN A 288 3.74 -21.51 -6.80
C GLN A 288 5.21 -21.18 -7.07
N HIS A 289 5.70 -20.04 -6.54
CA HIS A 289 7.07 -19.59 -6.72
C HIS A 289 7.90 -19.77 -5.45
N GLU A 290 9.22 -19.83 -5.63
CA GLU A 290 10.14 -20.05 -4.51
C GLU A 290 10.68 -18.74 -3.97
N ILE A 291 10.96 -17.77 -4.86
CA ILE A 291 11.57 -16.48 -4.52
C ILE A 291 10.67 -15.34 -4.95
N GLY A 292 10.37 -14.45 -4.01
CA GLY A 292 9.70 -13.19 -4.27
C GLY A 292 10.70 -12.02 -4.31
N LEU A 293 10.59 -11.16 -5.33
CA LEU A 293 11.48 -10.01 -5.50
C LEU A 293 10.89 -8.75 -4.86
N ALA A 294 11.38 -8.39 -3.69
CA ALA A 294 11.02 -7.16 -3.00
C ALA A 294 12.05 -6.05 -3.30
N LEU A 295 12.02 -5.55 -4.54
CA LEU A 295 13.00 -4.60 -5.05
C LEU A 295 12.48 -3.16 -4.96
N GLU A 296 13.31 -2.26 -4.43
CA GLU A 296 13.09 -0.81 -4.38
C GLU A 296 14.45 -0.07 -4.49
N LEU A 297 14.46 1.07 -5.18
CA LEU A 297 15.69 1.86 -5.40
C LEU A 297 15.96 2.90 -4.29
N GLY A 298 15.12 2.98 -3.27
CA GLY A 298 15.30 3.91 -2.14
C GLY A 298 15.02 5.40 -2.47
N THR A 299 14.60 5.72 -3.68
CA THR A 299 14.28 7.08 -4.12
C THR A 299 12.88 7.12 -4.76
N PRO A 300 12.03 8.10 -4.37
CA PRO A 300 12.19 9.18 -3.37
C PRO A 300 12.23 8.67 -1.92
N LYS A 301 12.34 9.56 -0.92
CA LYS A 301 12.51 9.19 0.50
C LYS A 301 11.44 8.24 1.02
N ASN A 302 10.19 8.38 0.57
CA ASN A 302 9.13 7.45 0.92
C ASN A 302 9.50 5.99 0.58
N ARG A 303 10.13 5.72 -0.57
CA ARG A 303 10.53 4.36 -0.97
C ARG A 303 11.65 3.77 -0.11
N ASP A 304 12.49 4.62 0.48
CA ASP A 304 13.53 4.18 1.40
C ASP A 304 12.98 3.72 2.76
N ILE A 305 11.92 4.41 3.23
CA ILE A 305 11.37 4.20 4.58
C ILE A 305 10.02 3.48 4.63
N CYS A 306 9.39 3.17 3.49
CA CYS A 306 8.14 2.43 3.46
C CYS A 306 8.37 0.91 3.46
N ARG A 307 7.55 0.18 4.24
CA ARG A 307 7.37 -1.26 4.12
C ARG A 307 6.36 -1.51 3.01
N THR A 308 6.84 -1.85 1.80
CA THR A 308 5.92 -2.14 0.69
C THR A 308 5.10 -3.41 0.98
N ASN A 309 3.92 -3.53 0.37
CA ASN A 309 3.07 -4.71 0.52
C ASN A 309 3.80 -6.03 0.25
N LYS A 310 4.83 -6.03 -0.61
CA LYS A 310 5.63 -7.20 -0.95
C LYS A 310 6.24 -7.89 0.26
N LEU A 311 6.68 -7.11 1.27
CA LEU A 311 7.28 -7.65 2.50
C LEU A 311 6.29 -8.47 3.35
N PHE A 312 4.99 -8.30 3.14
CA PHE A 312 3.93 -9.07 3.80
C PHE A 312 3.31 -10.10 2.86
N THR A 313 3.18 -9.75 1.59
CA THR A 313 2.50 -10.59 0.59
C THR A 313 3.31 -11.84 0.24
N TYR A 314 4.63 -11.70 0.02
CA TYR A 314 5.48 -12.85 -0.27
C TYR A 314 5.57 -13.85 0.89
N PRO A 315 5.83 -13.43 2.14
CA PRO A 315 5.75 -14.34 3.28
C PRO A 315 4.41 -15.05 3.40
N LEU A 316 3.30 -14.32 3.21
CA LEU A 316 1.96 -14.90 3.29
C LEU A 316 1.71 -15.96 2.21
N ALA A 317 2.30 -15.78 1.01
CA ALA A 317 2.28 -16.77 -0.07
C ALA A 317 3.31 -17.90 0.10
N GLY A 318 4.20 -17.84 1.09
CA GLY A 318 5.27 -18.81 1.28
C GLY A 318 6.44 -18.67 0.31
N CYS A 319 6.70 -17.44 -0.21
CA CYS A 319 7.90 -17.13 -0.95
C CYS A 319 9.02 -16.67 0.00
N TYR A 320 10.23 -17.17 -0.18
CA TYR A 320 11.43 -16.56 0.40
C TYR A 320 11.80 -15.32 -0.39
N MET A 321 12.21 -14.23 0.26
CA MET A 321 12.41 -12.97 -0.44
C MET A 321 13.88 -12.69 -0.77
N MET A 322 14.12 -12.13 -1.96
CA MET A 322 15.27 -11.30 -2.25
C MET A 322 14.88 -9.84 -2.08
N VAL A 323 15.54 -9.15 -1.16
CA VAL A 323 15.14 -7.84 -0.67
C VAL A 323 16.25 -6.82 -0.91
N SER A 324 15.95 -5.69 -1.53
CA SER A 324 16.92 -4.61 -1.74
C SER A 324 17.25 -3.86 -0.44
N GLU A 325 18.40 -3.18 -0.42
CA GLU A 325 18.95 -2.55 0.80
C GLU A 325 18.37 -1.17 1.14
N THR A 326 17.04 -0.97 1.06
CA THR A 326 16.44 0.24 1.60
C THR A 326 16.39 0.19 3.13
N ALA A 327 16.30 1.34 3.79
CA ALA A 327 16.27 1.40 5.26
C ALA A 327 15.13 0.57 5.86
N ALA A 328 13.91 0.65 5.28
CA ALA A 328 12.75 -0.10 5.78
C ALA A 328 12.86 -1.61 5.52
N GLN A 329 13.44 -2.00 4.39
CA GLN A 329 13.61 -3.41 4.04
C GLN A 329 14.69 -4.08 4.89
N ARG A 330 15.80 -3.37 5.16
CA ARG A 330 16.84 -3.83 6.09
C ARG A 330 16.24 -4.00 7.50
N GLN A 331 15.53 -2.99 8.02
CA GLN A 331 14.86 -3.09 9.32
C GLN A 331 13.87 -4.27 9.37
N PHE A 332 13.14 -4.53 8.29
CA PHE A 332 12.22 -5.66 8.23
C PHE A 332 12.93 -7.01 8.35
N LEU A 333 14.05 -7.20 7.65
CA LEU A 333 14.83 -8.43 7.74
C LEU A 333 15.60 -8.58 9.06
N GLU A 334 15.95 -7.48 9.73
CA GLU A 334 16.50 -7.53 11.11
C GLU A 334 15.44 -8.04 12.11
N GLU A 335 14.17 -7.69 11.88
CA GLU A 335 13.03 -8.13 12.70
C GLU A 335 12.57 -9.56 12.35
N TYR A 336 12.65 -9.94 11.05
CA TYR A 336 12.18 -11.24 10.52
C TYR A 336 13.22 -11.87 9.58
N PRO A 337 14.39 -12.30 10.10
CA PRO A 337 15.51 -12.76 9.28
C PRO A 337 15.23 -14.05 8.49
N GLU A 338 14.26 -14.84 8.91
CA GLU A 338 13.83 -16.06 8.23
C GLU A 338 13.09 -15.82 6.91
N THR A 339 12.61 -14.58 6.65
CA THR A 339 11.73 -14.29 5.51
C THR A 339 12.45 -13.99 4.21
N GLY A 340 13.75 -13.69 4.25
CA GLY A 340 14.48 -13.29 3.05
C GLY A 340 15.96 -13.06 3.27
N SER A 341 16.63 -12.59 2.22
CA SER A 341 18.01 -12.13 2.24
C SER A 341 18.17 -10.80 1.53
N LEU A 342 19.12 -9.98 2.00
CA LEU A 342 19.47 -8.72 1.36
C LEU A 342 20.26 -8.96 0.07
N ILE A 343 19.99 -8.15 -0.93
CA ILE A 343 20.75 -8.03 -2.17
C ILE A 343 21.09 -6.57 -2.44
N ASP A 344 22.30 -6.30 -2.91
CA ASP A 344 22.71 -4.96 -3.33
C ASP A 344 22.40 -4.78 -4.83
N LEU A 345 21.42 -3.94 -5.15
CA LEU A 345 21.04 -3.67 -6.53
C LEU A 345 22.15 -2.96 -7.33
N CYS A 346 23.09 -2.28 -6.67
CA CYS A 346 24.24 -1.68 -7.32
C CYS A 346 25.33 -2.71 -7.70
N GLN A 347 25.23 -3.93 -7.18
CA GLN A 347 26.19 -5.01 -7.40
C GLN A 347 25.48 -6.27 -7.96
N PRO A 348 25.33 -6.41 -9.29
CA PRO A 348 24.65 -7.55 -9.91
C PRO A 348 25.14 -8.92 -9.44
N ARG A 349 26.42 -9.03 -9.01
CA ARG A 349 27.01 -10.26 -8.48
C ARG A 349 26.28 -10.75 -7.22
N THR A 350 25.79 -9.87 -6.34
CA THR A 350 25.06 -10.28 -5.13
C THR A 350 23.76 -10.99 -5.47
N ILE A 351 23.10 -10.56 -6.54
CA ILE A 351 21.88 -11.20 -7.07
C ILE A 351 22.23 -12.57 -7.66
N ALA A 352 23.29 -12.64 -8.46
CA ALA A 352 23.78 -13.89 -9.06
C ALA A 352 24.14 -14.93 -7.98
N ASP A 353 24.88 -14.52 -6.95
CA ASP A 353 25.27 -15.39 -5.84
C ASP A 353 24.04 -15.86 -5.03
N ALA A 354 23.07 -14.98 -4.80
CA ALA A 354 21.80 -15.31 -4.12
C ALA A 354 21.00 -16.36 -4.93
N LEU A 355 20.92 -16.23 -6.26
CA LEU A 355 20.27 -17.21 -7.13
C LEU A 355 21.00 -18.56 -7.13
N LYS A 356 22.34 -18.58 -7.22
CA LYS A 356 23.15 -19.80 -7.15
C LYS A 356 22.95 -20.53 -5.81
N ASN A 357 23.03 -19.82 -4.70
CA ASN A 357 22.83 -20.37 -3.37
C ASN A 357 21.42 -20.95 -3.20
N ALA A 358 20.39 -20.22 -3.65
CA ALA A 358 19.01 -20.68 -3.60
C ALA A 358 18.80 -21.98 -4.40
N HIS A 359 19.42 -22.11 -5.56
CA HIS A 359 19.33 -23.30 -6.37
C HIS A 359 20.15 -24.47 -5.78
N ALA A 360 21.36 -24.21 -5.30
CA ALA A 360 22.22 -25.25 -4.73
C ALA A 360 21.66 -25.82 -3.42
N GLU A 361 21.04 -24.97 -2.60
CA GLU A 361 20.50 -25.32 -1.28
C GLU A 361 18.95 -25.43 -1.29
N ARG A 362 18.38 -25.99 -2.34
CA ARG A 362 16.93 -25.97 -2.57
C ARG A 362 16.09 -26.61 -1.45
N ALA A 363 16.62 -27.63 -0.78
CA ALA A 363 15.96 -28.23 0.38
C ALA A 363 15.91 -27.26 1.57
N VAL A 364 16.97 -26.49 1.80
CA VAL A 364 17.02 -25.44 2.83
C VAL A 364 16.09 -24.28 2.45
N LEU A 365 16.07 -23.90 1.18
CA LEU A 365 15.14 -22.88 0.69
C LEU A 365 13.68 -23.29 0.94
N HIS A 366 13.32 -24.55 0.70
CA HIS A 366 11.98 -25.06 0.98
C HIS A 366 11.63 -24.97 2.47
N GLN A 367 12.54 -25.36 3.36
CA GLN A 367 12.34 -25.22 4.82
C GLN A 367 12.14 -23.74 5.22
N LYS A 368 12.95 -22.82 4.67
CA LYS A 368 12.79 -21.37 4.89
C LYS A 368 11.44 -20.86 4.39
N ARG A 369 10.96 -21.33 3.24
CA ARG A 369 9.63 -20.99 2.71
C ARG A 369 8.50 -21.43 3.65
N GLN A 370 8.59 -22.64 4.20
CA GLN A 370 7.60 -23.14 5.18
C GLN A 370 7.61 -22.33 6.47
N ALA A 371 8.80 -22.01 6.99
CA ALA A 371 8.96 -21.18 8.19
C ALA A 371 8.43 -19.75 7.97
N THR A 372 8.72 -19.16 6.81
CA THR A 372 8.22 -17.85 6.38
C THR A 372 6.69 -17.85 6.27
N TRP A 373 6.10 -18.88 5.68
CA TRP A 373 4.66 -19.05 5.56
C TRP A 373 3.98 -19.13 6.94
N GLN A 374 4.53 -19.92 7.85
CA GLN A 374 4.02 -20.07 9.21
C GLN A 374 4.12 -18.76 10.00
N LEU A 375 5.28 -18.07 9.92
CA LEU A 375 5.45 -16.75 10.54
C LEU A 375 4.40 -15.75 10.03
N ALA A 376 4.15 -15.74 8.72
CA ALA A 376 3.17 -14.83 8.13
C ALA A 376 1.74 -15.15 8.60
N HIS A 377 1.40 -16.45 8.72
CA HIS A 377 0.13 -16.89 9.29
C HIS A 377 -0.07 -16.40 10.72
N ASP A 378 0.98 -16.37 11.51
CA ASP A 378 0.92 -16.03 12.94
C ASP A 378 1.02 -14.52 13.20
N ARG A 379 1.77 -13.77 12.36
CA ARG A 379 2.19 -12.40 12.68
C ARG A 379 2.06 -11.37 11.56
N LEU A 380 2.27 -11.73 10.27
CA LEU A 380 2.42 -10.75 9.18
C LEU A 380 1.14 -10.63 8.34
N HIS A 381 0.00 -10.47 8.99
CA HIS A 381 -1.31 -10.41 8.35
C HIS A 381 -2.18 -9.27 8.90
N TRP A 382 -3.19 -8.87 8.13
CA TRP A 382 -4.02 -7.73 8.44
C TRP A 382 -4.79 -7.84 9.77
N GLU A 383 -5.29 -9.01 10.12
CA GLU A 383 -6.04 -9.22 11.35
C GLU A 383 -5.19 -8.88 12.59
N LYS A 384 -3.86 -9.13 12.51
CA LYS A 384 -2.94 -8.74 13.58
C LYS A 384 -2.66 -7.23 13.58
N GLU A 385 -2.42 -6.65 12.42
CA GLU A 385 -2.18 -5.21 12.27
C GLU A 385 -3.40 -4.36 12.67
N SER A 386 -4.60 -4.84 12.36
CA SER A 386 -5.84 -4.13 12.68
C SER A 386 -6.15 -4.05 14.17
N GLU A 387 -5.61 -4.96 15.01
CA GLU A 387 -5.72 -4.88 16.47
C GLU A 387 -5.21 -3.52 16.98
N VAL A 388 -4.05 -3.07 16.48
CA VAL A 388 -3.44 -1.78 16.85
C VAL A 388 -4.35 -0.61 16.48
N LEU A 389 -5.00 -0.66 15.31
CA LEU A 389 -5.94 0.38 14.89
C LEU A 389 -7.18 0.42 15.80
N VAL A 390 -7.76 -0.74 16.10
CA VAL A 390 -8.97 -0.86 16.91
C VAL A 390 -8.68 -0.39 18.36
N GLU A 391 -7.58 -0.82 18.94
CA GLU A 391 -7.14 -0.38 20.27
C GLU A 391 -6.93 1.14 20.35
N LEU A 392 -6.27 1.72 19.34
CA LEU A 392 -6.07 3.16 19.25
C LEU A 392 -7.41 3.92 19.18
N VAL A 393 -8.38 3.41 18.41
CA VAL A 393 -9.72 4.02 18.31
C VAL A 393 -10.46 3.92 19.64
N ILE A 394 -10.38 2.80 20.35
CA ILE A 394 -10.97 2.64 21.71
C ILE A 394 -10.35 3.65 22.68
N ASP A 395 -9.02 3.78 22.69
CA ASP A 395 -8.31 4.74 23.53
C ASP A 395 -8.73 6.19 23.27
N LEU A 396 -9.00 6.55 22.01
CA LEU A 396 -9.42 7.90 21.62
C LEU A 396 -10.89 8.20 21.96
N LEU A 397 -11.70 7.18 22.20
CA LEU A 397 -13.13 7.30 22.56
C LEU A 397 -13.38 7.23 24.07
N SER A 398 -12.38 6.79 24.85
CA SER A 398 -12.44 6.75 26.31
C SER A 398 -12.07 8.09 26.94
#